data_181a178776cd5e4d5d5ee8cde171ccfe
#
_entry.id   181a178776cd5e4d5d5ee8cde171ccfe
#
_cell.length_a   1.000
_cell.length_b   1.000
_cell.length_c   1.000
_cell.angle_alpha   90.00
_cell.angle_beta   90.00
_cell.angle_gamma   90.00
#
_symmetry.space_group_name_H-M   'P 1'
#
loop_
_entity.id
_entity.type
_entity.pdbx_description
1 polymer ?
#
loop_
_entity_poly.entity_id
_entity_poly.type
_entity_poly.pdbx_seq_one_letter_code
_entity_poly.pdbx_strand_id
1 'polypeptide(L)'
;MNYKMMCRFLSYICAAEAVFMLPALALGIYDGKIRTVFGFAVAICIAVALHIVLRLLSRNNSNRMTAREGFVCTAASWILMSLIGAVPFVVSGEIPHFIDALFEIVSGFTTTGSSIIPNVEVLSRGILYWRSFSVTPCLPYSSTRSSLPL
;
A
#
# COMPACT_ATOMS: atom_id res chain seq x y z
N MET A 1 0.10 27.05 -9.35
CA MET A 1 0.25 25.64 -8.94
C MET A 1 0.31 24.77 -10.19
N ASN A 2 1.36 23.98 -10.28
CA ASN A 2 1.63 23.18 -11.47
C ASN A 2 1.00 21.77 -11.33
N TYR A 3 -0.35 21.71 -11.39
CA TYR A 3 -1.13 20.47 -11.18
C TYR A 3 -0.65 19.29 -12.04
N LYS A 4 -0.15 19.58 -13.24
CA LYS A 4 0.35 18.55 -14.17
C LYS A 4 1.58 17.82 -13.61
N MET A 5 2.46 18.54 -12.94
CA MET A 5 3.66 17.95 -12.34
C MET A 5 3.31 17.13 -11.09
N MET A 6 2.35 17.60 -10.31
CA MET A 6 1.80 16.84 -9.17
C MET A 6 1.20 15.51 -9.66
N CYS A 7 0.37 15.54 -10.71
CA CYS A 7 -0.20 14.32 -11.31
C CYS A 7 0.88 13.36 -11.80
N ARG A 8 1.97 13.89 -12.38
CA ARG A 8 3.10 13.05 -12.82
C ARG A 8 3.79 12.34 -11.66
N PHE A 9 4.01 13.05 -10.56
CA PHE A 9 4.64 12.48 -9.37
C PHE A 9 3.72 11.41 -8.73
N LEU A 10 2.43 11.73 -8.54
CA LEU A 10 1.44 10.76 -8.04
C LEU A 10 1.35 9.51 -8.93
N SER A 11 1.43 9.68 -10.25
CA SER A 11 1.45 8.57 -11.19
C SER A 11 2.61 7.60 -10.93
N TYR A 12 3.82 8.10 -10.65
CA TYR A 12 4.95 7.24 -10.31
C TYR A 12 4.75 6.49 -8.99
N ILE A 13 4.12 7.13 -8.01
CA ILE A 13 3.81 6.49 -6.72
C ILE A 13 2.82 5.35 -6.91
N CYS A 14 1.74 5.55 -7.69
CA CYS A 14 0.79 4.49 -8.01
C CYS A 14 1.47 3.31 -8.73
N ALA A 15 2.40 3.59 -9.64
CA ALA A 15 3.17 2.55 -10.33
C ALA A 15 4.07 1.76 -9.36
N ALA A 16 4.77 2.46 -8.47
CA ALA A 16 5.61 1.83 -7.45
C ALA A 16 4.77 0.94 -6.51
N GLU A 17 3.63 1.43 -6.06
CA GLU A 17 2.72 0.66 -5.20
C GLU A 17 2.21 -0.61 -5.89
N ALA A 18 1.82 -0.52 -7.17
CA ALA A 18 1.43 -1.68 -7.96
C ALA A 18 2.55 -2.73 -8.05
N VAL A 19 3.80 -2.30 -8.23
CA VAL A 19 4.97 -3.20 -8.28
C VAL A 19 5.20 -3.88 -6.93
N PHE A 20 5.09 -3.14 -5.82
CA PHE A 20 5.26 -3.71 -4.47
C PHE A 20 4.14 -4.66 -4.05
N MET A 21 2.96 -4.59 -4.66
CA MET A 21 1.87 -5.55 -4.47
C MET A 21 2.08 -6.88 -5.21
N LEU A 22 2.96 -6.95 -6.22
CA LEU A 22 3.21 -8.17 -6.99
C LEU A 22 3.71 -9.36 -6.14
N PRO A 23 4.68 -9.20 -5.22
CA PRO A 23 5.10 -10.30 -4.35
C PRO A 23 3.98 -10.81 -3.44
N ALA A 24 3.12 -9.92 -2.94
CA ALA A 24 1.96 -10.29 -2.13
C ALA A 24 0.95 -11.13 -2.94
N LEU A 25 0.73 -10.75 -4.19
CA LEU A 25 -0.11 -11.51 -5.13
C LEU A 25 0.49 -12.89 -5.41
N ALA A 26 1.80 -12.98 -5.64
CA ALA A 26 2.49 -14.25 -5.86
C ALA A 26 2.36 -15.20 -4.66
N LEU A 27 2.48 -14.68 -3.44
CA LEU A 27 2.25 -15.44 -2.20
C LEU A 27 0.79 -15.91 -2.08
N GLY A 28 -0.17 -15.07 -2.46
CA GLY A 28 -1.59 -15.44 -2.48
C GLY A 28 -1.88 -16.59 -3.44
N ILE A 29 -1.24 -16.61 -4.62
CA ILE A 29 -1.33 -17.71 -5.60
C ILE A 29 -0.72 -18.98 -5.02
N TYR A 30 0.44 -18.89 -4.38
CA TYR A 30 1.12 -20.05 -3.77
C TYR A 30 0.28 -20.69 -2.66
N ASP A 31 -0.41 -19.90 -1.85
CA ASP A 31 -1.30 -20.37 -0.78
C ASP A 31 -2.66 -20.87 -1.29
N GLY A 32 -2.97 -20.74 -2.57
CA GLY A 32 -4.23 -21.17 -3.18
C GLY A 32 -5.47 -20.40 -2.68
N LYS A 33 -5.29 -19.25 -2.01
CA LYS A 33 -6.39 -18.42 -1.49
C LYS A 33 -6.91 -17.47 -2.58
N ILE A 34 -7.87 -17.93 -3.37
CA ILE A 34 -8.44 -17.19 -4.51
C ILE A 34 -8.94 -15.79 -4.11
N ARG A 35 -9.55 -15.63 -2.93
CA ARG A 35 -10.05 -14.32 -2.45
C ARG A 35 -8.92 -13.32 -2.26
N THR A 36 -7.79 -13.73 -1.70
CA THR A 36 -6.60 -12.88 -1.52
C THR A 36 -6.01 -12.48 -2.86
N VAL A 37 -5.88 -13.44 -3.79
CA VAL A 37 -5.40 -13.17 -5.16
C VAL A 37 -6.30 -12.16 -5.86
N PHE A 38 -7.62 -12.34 -5.76
CA PHE A 38 -8.58 -11.42 -6.35
C PHE A 38 -8.48 -10.01 -5.73
N GLY A 39 -8.30 -9.91 -4.41
CA GLY A 39 -8.11 -8.65 -3.70
C GLY A 39 -6.90 -7.87 -4.21
N PHE A 40 -5.74 -8.52 -4.33
CA PHE A 40 -4.53 -7.89 -4.87
C PHE A 40 -4.66 -7.58 -6.36
N ALA A 41 -5.27 -8.45 -7.17
CA ALA A 41 -5.50 -8.18 -8.59
C ALA A 41 -6.34 -6.92 -8.81
N VAL A 42 -7.43 -6.76 -8.06
CA VAL A 42 -8.28 -5.57 -8.12
C VAL A 42 -7.50 -4.32 -7.69
N ALA A 43 -6.74 -4.39 -6.61
CA ALA A 43 -5.94 -3.26 -6.14
C ALA A 43 -4.88 -2.83 -7.18
N ILE A 44 -4.16 -3.80 -7.77
CA ILE A 44 -3.18 -3.54 -8.83
C ILE A 44 -3.86 -2.93 -10.06
N CYS A 45 -5.03 -3.43 -10.47
CA CYS A 45 -5.78 -2.85 -11.58
C CYS A 45 -6.18 -1.39 -11.30
N ILE A 46 -6.62 -1.07 -10.08
CA ILE A 46 -6.95 0.29 -9.67
C ILE A 46 -5.70 1.18 -9.71
N ALA A 47 -4.58 0.72 -9.15
CA ALA A 47 -3.33 1.46 -9.13
C ALA A 47 -2.81 1.75 -10.55
N VAL A 48 -2.86 0.75 -11.45
CA VAL A 48 -2.44 0.89 -12.86
C VAL A 48 -3.38 1.81 -13.63
N ALA A 49 -4.69 1.68 -13.45
CA ALA A 49 -5.67 2.57 -14.08
C ALA A 49 -5.44 4.03 -13.66
N LEU A 50 -5.22 4.25 -12.36
CA LEU A 50 -4.93 5.57 -11.81
C LEU A 50 -3.59 6.12 -12.34
N HIS A 51 -2.56 5.27 -12.42
CA HIS A 51 -1.27 5.62 -13.05
C HIS A 51 -1.48 6.12 -14.48
N ILE A 52 -2.24 5.40 -15.31
CA ILE A 52 -2.48 5.76 -16.70
C ILE A 52 -3.25 7.09 -16.79
N VAL A 53 -4.32 7.24 -16.00
CA VAL A 53 -5.14 8.48 -15.99
C VAL A 53 -4.29 9.68 -15.58
N LEU A 54 -3.55 9.59 -14.48
CA LEU A 54 -2.68 10.68 -14.00
C LEU A 54 -1.57 11.02 -15.01
N ARG A 55 -1.03 10.01 -15.70
CA ARG A 55 -0.01 10.21 -16.72
C ARG A 55 -0.56 10.89 -17.97
N LEU A 56 -1.78 10.57 -18.39
CA LEU A 56 -2.44 11.23 -19.51
C LEU A 56 -2.74 12.70 -19.20
N LEU A 57 -3.17 13.01 -17.98
CA LEU A 57 -3.39 14.39 -17.53
C LEU A 57 -2.08 15.20 -17.47
N SER A 58 -0.94 14.53 -17.30
CA SER A 58 0.38 15.17 -17.15
C SER A 58 1.15 15.37 -18.47
N ARG A 59 0.56 15.13 -19.62
CA ARG A 59 1.25 14.96 -20.92
C ARG A 59 2.01 16.20 -21.47
N ASN A 60 1.89 17.39 -20.89
CA ASN A 60 2.61 18.56 -21.44
C ASN A 60 3.12 19.44 -20.28
N ASN A 61 4.46 19.46 -20.01
CA ASN A 61 4.92 20.03 -18.77
C ASN A 61 6.24 20.79 -18.78
N SER A 62 6.30 21.86 -17.97
CA SER A 62 7.49 22.57 -17.54
C SER A 62 8.07 21.95 -16.26
N ASN A 63 9.39 21.78 -16.21
CA ASN A 63 10.13 20.97 -15.22
C ASN A 63 10.45 21.69 -13.89
N ARG A 64 9.65 22.62 -13.40
CA ARG A 64 9.94 23.33 -12.14
C ARG A 64 8.86 23.09 -11.10
N MET A 65 9.24 22.43 -10.01
CA MET A 65 8.41 22.24 -8.80
C MET A 65 8.74 23.31 -7.76
N THR A 66 7.74 23.95 -7.20
CA THR A 66 7.88 24.85 -6.07
C THR A 66 7.83 24.04 -4.77
N ALA A 67 8.54 24.46 -3.73
CA ALA A 67 8.53 23.74 -2.43
C ALA A 67 7.12 23.50 -1.87
N ARG A 68 6.23 24.48 -2.02
CA ARG A 68 4.82 24.39 -1.62
C ARG A 68 4.07 23.27 -2.35
N GLU A 69 4.33 23.12 -3.65
CA GLU A 69 3.74 22.04 -4.46
C GLU A 69 4.24 20.66 -4.03
N GLY A 70 5.50 20.58 -3.59
CA GLY A 70 6.08 19.38 -3.03
C GLY A 70 5.36 18.88 -1.78
N PHE A 71 5.08 19.78 -0.82
CA PHE A 71 4.35 19.41 0.40
C PHE A 71 2.94 18.88 0.11
N VAL A 72 2.19 19.57 -0.76
CA VAL A 72 0.84 19.14 -1.15
C VAL A 72 0.89 17.78 -1.87
N CYS A 73 1.89 17.59 -2.74
CA CYS A 73 2.08 16.34 -3.47
C CYS A 73 2.39 15.17 -2.53
N THR A 74 3.23 15.39 -1.52
CA THR A 74 3.55 14.39 -0.51
C THR A 74 2.32 14.01 0.31
N ALA A 75 1.56 14.98 0.78
CA ALA A 75 0.32 14.72 1.51
C ALA A 75 -0.70 13.92 0.66
N ALA A 76 -0.87 14.32 -0.61
CA ALA A 76 -1.75 13.63 -1.54
C ALA A 76 -1.30 12.19 -1.81
N SER A 77 0.02 11.95 -1.90
CA SER A 77 0.55 10.59 -2.08
C SER A 77 0.28 9.68 -0.89
N TRP A 78 0.41 10.18 0.33
CA TRP A 78 0.08 9.39 1.53
C TRP A 78 -1.38 8.96 1.56
N ILE A 79 -2.29 9.89 1.26
CA ILE A 79 -3.73 9.59 1.17
C ILE A 79 -3.99 8.54 0.08
N LEU A 80 -3.40 8.72 -1.09
CA LEU A 80 -3.60 7.84 -2.23
C LEU A 80 -3.11 6.42 -1.95
N MET A 81 -1.88 6.28 -1.45
CA MET A 81 -1.29 4.99 -1.07
C MET A 81 -2.11 4.29 0.02
N SER A 82 -2.61 5.03 1.00
CA SER A 82 -3.44 4.45 2.05
C SER A 82 -4.77 3.91 1.52
N LEU A 83 -5.39 4.65 0.59
CA LEU A 83 -6.66 4.22 -0.03
C LEU A 83 -6.48 2.98 -0.90
N ILE A 84 -5.46 2.94 -1.76
CA ILE A 84 -5.18 1.80 -2.63
C ILE A 84 -4.71 0.61 -1.80
N GLY A 85 -3.84 0.84 -0.83
CA GLY A 85 -3.29 -0.20 0.06
C GLY A 85 -4.34 -0.89 0.93
N ALA A 86 -5.46 -0.23 1.24
CA ALA A 86 -6.57 -0.81 2.00
C ALA A 86 -7.44 -1.75 1.15
N VAL A 87 -7.46 -1.59 -0.19
CA VAL A 87 -8.32 -2.39 -1.09
C VAL A 87 -8.12 -3.90 -0.95
N PRO A 88 -6.90 -4.46 -0.90
CA PRO A 88 -6.70 -5.90 -0.78
C PRO A 88 -7.33 -6.49 0.49
N PHE A 89 -7.31 -5.77 1.61
CA PHE A 89 -7.88 -6.23 2.89
C PHE A 89 -9.41 -6.35 2.83
N VAL A 90 -10.05 -5.36 2.21
CA VAL A 90 -11.52 -5.33 2.08
C VAL A 90 -12.01 -6.35 1.07
N VAL A 91 -11.38 -6.41 -0.10
CA VAL A 91 -11.80 -7.30 -1.19
C VAL A 91 -11.51 -8.77 -0.87
N SER A 92 -10.43 -9.08 -0.15
CA SER A 92 -10.18 -10.44 0.35
C SER A 92 -11.19 -10.88 1.41
N GLY A 93 -11.86 -9.91 2.06
CA GLY A 93 -12.80 -10.15 3.16
C GLY A 93 -12.15 -10.47 4.50
N GLU A 94 -10.82 -10.33 4.61
CA GLU A 94 -10.11 -10.54 5.88
C GLU A 94 -10.34 -9.39 6.87
N ILE A 95 -10.52 -8.16 6.34
CA ILE A 95 -10.98 -6.99 7.09
C ILE A 95 -12.16 -6.38 6.30
N PRO A 96 -13.40 -6.76 6.62
CA PRO A 96 -14.56 -6.38 5.81
C PRO A 96 -14.91 -4.88 5.91
N HIS A 97 -14.54 -4.23 7.01
CA HIS A 97 -14.80 -2.81 7.21
C HIS A 97 -13.66 -1.97 6.60
N PHE A 98 -14.02 -1.10 5.65
CA PHE A 98 -13.05 -0.25 4.96
C PHE A 98 -12.26 0.67 5.90
N ILE A 99 -12.90 1.19 6.94
CA ILE A 99 -12.26 2.08 7.93
C ILE A 99 -11.18 1.33 8.71
N ASP A 100 -11.44 0.07 9.09
CA ASP A 100 -10.50 -0.78 9.81
C ASP A 100 -9.31 -1.15 8.93
N ALA A 101 -9.56 -1.48 7.66
CA ALA A 101 -8.50 -1.74 6.67
C ALA A 101 -7.64 -0.49 6.43
N LEU A 102 -8.27 0.68 6.32
CA LEU A 102 -7.58 1.95 6.18
C LEU A 102 -6.73 2.26 7.41
N PHE A 103 -7.26 2.06 8.61
CA PHE A 103 -6.53 2.24 9.87
C PHE A 103 -5.28 1.35 9.92
N GLU A 104 -5.41 0.08 9.55
CA GLU A 104 -4.31 -0.89 9.56
C GLU A 104 -3.18 -0.47 8.61
N ILE A 105 -3.51 -0.03 7.39
CA ILE A 105 -2.55 0.45 6.40
C ILE A 105 -1.91 1.77 6.81
N VAL A 106 -2.69 2.74 7.29
CA VAL A 106 -2.16 4.02 7.77
C VAL A 106 -1.23 3.80 8.96
N SER A 107 -1.62 2.95 9.91
CA SER A 107 -0.78 2.57 11.05
C SER A 107 0.53 1.92 10.60
N GLY A 108 0.49 1.10 9.54
CA GLY A 108 1.68 0.53 8.91
C GLY A 108 2.59 1.60 8.33
N PHE A 109 2.10 2.41 7.42
CA PHE A 109 2.88 3.43 6.72
C PHE A 109 3.44 4.51 7.66
N THR A 110 2.71 4.87 8.70
CA THR A 110 3.20 5.83 9.73
C THR A 110 4.09 5.16 10.77
N THR A 111 4.39 3.87 10.63
CA THR A 111 5.22 3.10 11.57
C THR A 111 4.70 3.10 13.02
N THR A 112 3.44 3.38 13.20
CA THR A 112 2.79 3.37 14.52
C THR A 112 2.69 1.95 15.09
N GLY A 113 2.48 0.94 14.20
CA GLY A 113 2.43 -0.48 14.59
C GLY A 113 1.18 -0.88 15.38
N SER A 114 0.21 0.01 15.51
CA SER A 114 -1.08 -0.32 16.15
C SER A 114 -1.92 -1.18 15.21
N SER A 115 -2.51 -2.24 15.74
CA SER A 115 -3.31 -3.19 14.96
C SER A 115 -4.69 -3.39 15.58
N ILE A 116 -5.71 -3.45 14.73
CA ILE A 116 -7.09 -3.82 15.11
C ILE A 116 -7.26 -5.34 15.10
N ILE A 117 -6.36 -6.07 14.47
CA ILE A 117 -6.46 -7.51 14.27
C ILE A 117 -6.05 -8.24 15.54
N PRO A 118 -6.97 -8.93 16.24
CA PRO A 118 -6.67 -9.62 17.49
C PRO A 118 -5.80 -10.86 17.28
N ASN A 119 -5.86 -11.49 16.12
CA ASN A 119 -5.10 -12.70 15.82
C ASN A 119 -4.53 -12.64 14.38
N VAL A 120 -3.26 -12.32 14.29
CA VAL A 120 -2.54 -12.11 13.01
C VAL A 120 -2.29 -13.43 12.28
N GLU A 121 -2.28 -14.57 12.99
CA GLU A 121 -1.99 -15.89 12.42
C GLU A 121 -3.11 -16.42 11.51
N VAL A 122 -4.30 -15.86 11.61
CA VAL A 122 -5.47 -16.27 10.79
C VAL A 122 -5.42 -15.67 9.38
N LEU A 123 -4.64 -14.59 9.18
CA LEU A 123 -4.54 -13.92 7.89
C LEU A 123 -3.78 -14.76 6.85
N SER A 124 -4.08 -14.53 5.58
CA SER A 124 -3.31 -15.12 4.48
C SER A 124 -1.89 -14.58 4.42
N ARG A 125 -0.93 -15.39 3.98
CA ARG A 125 0.48 -14.98 3.87
C ARG A 125 0.68 -13.76 2.97
N GLY A 126 -0.12 -13.62 1.91
CA GLY A 126 -0.09 -12.46 1.03
C GLY A 126 -0.48 -11.16 1.78
N ILE A 127 -1.52 -11.21 2.59
CA ILE A 127 -1.97 -10.08 3.43
C ILE A 127 -0.95 -9.79 4.54
N LEU A 128 -0.40 -10.82 5.18
CA LEU A 128 0.67 -10.67 6.18
C LEU A 128 1.93 -10.02 5.58
N TYR A 129 2.32 -10.44 4.38
CA TYR A 129 3.44 -9.83 3.67
C TYR A 129 3.17 -8.34 3.39
N TRP A 130 1.98 -8.02 2.84
CA TRP A 130 1.62 -6.64 2.54
C TRP A 130 1.59 -5.75 3.77
N ARG A 131 1.01 -6.25 4.86
CA ARG A 131 1.02 -5.59 6.17
C ARG A 131 2.44 -5.38 6.70
N SER A 132 3.26 -6.43 6.68
CA SER A 132 4.66 -6.34 7.14
C SER A 132 5.47 -5.39 6.28
N PHE A 133 5.24 -5.39 4.97
CA PHE A 133 5.89 -4.46 4.04
C PHE A 133 5.52 -3.01 4.33
N SER A 134 4.26 -2.72 4.66
CA SER A 134 3.84 -1.35 5.02
C SER A 134 4.50 -0.84 6.31
N VAL A 135 4.87 -1.72 7.23
CA VAL A 135 5.54 -1.38 8.51
C VAL A 135 7.07 -1.36 8.40
N THR A 136 7.66 -2.13 7.48
CA THR A 136 9.10 -2.45 7.42
C THR A 136 10.04 -1.28 7.06
N PRO A 137 9.65 -0.16 6.42
CA PRO A 137 10.62 0.88 6.06
C PRO A 137 11.45 1.45 7.22
N CYS A 138 11.06 1.24 8.47
CA CYS A 138 11.69 1.92 9.62
C CYS A 138 12.08 1.04 10.81
N LEU A 139 11.89 -0.27 10.79
CA LEU A 139 12.34 -1.12 11.90
C LEU A 139 13.54 -1.97 11.48
N PRO A 140 14.72 -1.77 12.10
CA PRO A 140 15.75 -2.81 12.06
C PRO A 140 15.16 -4.07 12.69
N TYR A 141 15.17 -5.17 11.95
CA TYR A 141 14.78 -6.50 12.43
C TYR A 141 15.61 -6.84 13.68
N SER A 142 15.11 -6.51 14.85
CA SER A 142 15.62 -7.07 16.08
C SER A 142 15.01 -8.46 16.25
N SER A 143 15.70 -9.45 15.70
CA SER A 143 15.50 -10.85 16.02
C SER A 143 15.81 -11.07 17.51
N THR A 144 14.87 -10.74 18.35
CA THR A 144 14.87 -11.28 19.71
C THR A 144 14.19 -12.64 19.65
N ARG A 145 14.96 -13.60 19.15
CA ARG A 145 14.77 -15.00 19.51
C ARG A 145 15.03 -15.08 21.02
N SER A 146 14.04 -14.84 21.83
CA SER A 146 14.09 -15.24 23.24
C SER A 146 13.95 -16.76 23.30
N SER A 147 15.06 -17.44 23.05
CA SER A 147 15.27 -18.78 23.57
C SER A 147 15.39 -18.64 25.09
N LEU A 148 14.31 -18.83 25.81
CA LEU A 148 14.39 -19.21 27.20
C LEU A 148 14.43 -20.74 27.24
N PRO A 149 15.54 -21.32 27.73
CA PRO A 149 15.53 -22.71 28.13
C PRO A 149 15.03 -22.77 29.59
N LEU A 150 14.01 -23.55 29.82
CA LEU A 150 13.82 -24.31 31.05
C LEU A 150 13.16 -25.64 30.71
#